data_6f8abafd16b2e80af2e4719131e2d037
#
_entry.id   6f8abafd16b2e80af2e4719131e2d037
#
_cell.length_a   1.000
_cell.length_b   1.000
_cell.length_c   1.000
_cell.angle_alpha   90.00
_cell.angle_beta   90.00
_cell.angle_gamma   90.00
#
_symmetry.space_group_name_H-M   'P 1'
#
loop_
_entity.id
_entity.type
_entity.pdbx_description
1 polymer ?
#
loop_
_entity_poly.entity_id
_entity_poly.type
_entity_poly.pdbx_seq_one_letter_code
_entity_poly.pdbx_strand_id
1 'polypeptide(L)'
;MTSPILTISNLTKRFGGNAAVSGINLEVMSKETMAIIGPNGAGKTTFYNMVSGRMQPTEGSITLDGKDITGLPPHKISRLGVSRSFQINNIFPEMSVQENVEVVLSAYHGHSRKLFNIASRNTGIQQEAVELLKRLGIDSLKHQRAEVISYGDKRLLEIAMVLATRPKLVLL
;
A
#
# COMPACT_ATOMS: atom_id res chain seq x y z
N MET A 1 13.86 -8.33 22.34
CA MET A 1 12.64 -7.52 22.30
C MET A 1 12.43 -7.09 20.85
N THR A 2 11.30 -7.42 20.24
CA THR A 2 11.00 -6.99 18.86
C THR A 2 10.62 -5.52 18.90
N SER A 3 11.35 -4.67 18.16
CA SER A 3 11.01 -3.25 18.03
C SER A 3 9.78 -3.07 17.14
N PRO A 4 8.94 -2.04 17.39
CA PRO A 4 7.79 -1.75 16.55
C PRO A 4 8.23 -1.39 15.13
N ILE A 5 7.42 -1.80 14.13
CA ILE A 5 7.64 -1.46 12.72
C ILE A 5 7.22 -0.02 12.44
N LEU A 6 6.20 0.46 13.12
CA LEU A 6 5.72 1.85 13.03
C LEU A 6 5.59 2.40 14.46
N THR A 7 6.18 3.57 14.68
CA THR A 7 6.01 4.34 15.92
C THR A 7 5.53 5.73 15.56
N ILE A 8 4.48 6.17 16.22
CA ILE A 8 3.88 7.49 16.08
C ILE A 8 3.89 8.15 17.45
N SER A 9 4.43 9.35 17.54
CA SER A 9 4.56 10.10 18.79
C SER A 9 3.95 11.49 18.66
N ASN A 10 2.94 11.77 19.50
CA ASN A 10 2.25 13.05 19.61
C ASN A 10 1.77 13.64 18.27
N LEU A 11 1.31 12.74 17.36
CA LEU A 11 0.95 13.15 16.00
C LEU A 11 -0.29 14.04 16.00
N THR A 12 -0.14 15.26 15.50
CA THR A 12 -1.19 16.28 15.48
C THR A 12 -1.32 16.90 14.10
N LYS A 13 -2.56 17.13 13.67
CA LYS A 13 -2.87 17.91 12.48
C LYS A 13 -3.94 18.94 12.77
N ARG A 14 -3.60 20.21 12.55
CA ARG A 14 -4.52 21.34 12.66
C ARG A 14 -4.82 21.90 11.28
N PHE A 15 -6.04 22.31 11.09
CA PHE A 15 -6.51 23.10 9.94
C PHE A 15 -7.09 24.40 10.48
N GLY A 16 -6.34 25.51 10.30
CA GLY A 16 -6.67 26.74 11.02
C GLY A 16 -6.68 26.50 12.53
N GLY A 17 -7.78 26.87 13.21
CA GLY A 17 -7.94 26.69 14.66
C GLY A 17 -8.34 25.27 15.09
N ASN A 18 -8.81 24.43 14.18
CA ASN A 18 -9.41 23.13 14.51
C ASN A 18 -8.38 21.99 14.37
N ALA A 19 -8.27 21.16 15.40
CA ALA A 19 -7.46 19.93 15.34
C ALA A 19 -8.30 18.77 14.76
N ALA A 20 -7.92 18.31 13.58
CA ALA A 20 -8.50 17.11 12.96
C ALA A 20 -7.92 15.82 13.54
N VAL A 21 -6.67 15.86 14.00
CA VAL A 21 -5.98 14.79 14.74
C VAL A 21 -5.21 15.50 15.84
N SER A 22 -5.24 14.96 17.07
CA SER A 22 -4.59 15.60 18.22
C SER A 22 -3.88 14.56 19.09
N GLY A 23 -2.54 14.70 19.18
CA GLY A 23 -1.70 13.99 20.14
C GLY A 23 -1.71 12.46 20.03
N ILE A 24 -1.87 11.88 18.84
CA ILE A 24 -1.91 10.42 18.67
C ILE A 24 -0.55 9.81 18.96
N ASN A 25 -0.54 8.83 19.87
CA ASN A 25 0.58 7.94 20.13
C ASN A 25 0.17 6.52 19.77
N LEU A 26 0.99 5.83 18.97
CA LEU A 26 0.67 4.51 18.46
C LEU A 26 1.95 3.74 18.13
N GLU A 27 1.97 2.48 18.47
CA GLU A 27 2.99 1.53 18.03
C GLU A 27 2.32 0.35 17.32
N VAL A 28 2.91 -0.07 16.20
CA VAL A 28 2.48 -1.27 15.46
C VAL A 28 3.67 -2.22 15.38
N MET A 29 3.45 -3.45 15.80
CA MET A 29 4.49 -4.47 15.77
C MET A 29 4.57 -5.13 14.38
N SER A 30 5.70 -5.76 14.09
CA SER A 30 5.83 -6.55 12.85
C SER A 30 4.82 -7.71 12.85
N LYS A 31 4.13 -7.90 11.72
CA LYS A 31 3.06 -8.90 11.51
C LYS A 31 1.78 -8.65 12.32
N GLU A 32 1.64 -7.50 12.91
CA GLU A 32 0.40 -7.07 13.57
C GLU A 32 -0.60 -6.56 12.56
N THR A 33 -1.88 -6.82 12.82
CA THR A 33 -3.01 -6.20 12.13
C THR A 33 -3.72 -5.28 13.10
N MET A 34 -3.79 -3.99 12.77
CA MET A 34 -4.43 -2.98 13.60
C MET A 34 -5.58 -2.34 12.84
N ALA A 35 -6.73 -2.20 13.50
CA ALA A 35 -7.89 -1.50 12.96
C ALA A 35 -8.05 -0.12 13.61
N ILE A 36 -8.22 0.92 12.79
CA ILE A 36 -8.57 2.26 13.24
C ILE A 36 -10.06 2.49 12.98
N ILE A 37 -10.84 2.53 14.05
CA ILE A 37 -12.30 2.70 14.00
C ILE A 37 -12.71 4.07 14.54
N GLY A 38 -13.85 4.55 14.08
CA GLY A 38 -14.41 5.83 14.51
C GLY A 38 -15.45 6.36 13.51
N PRO A 39 -16.28 7.34 13.90
CA PRO A 39 -17.30 7.92 13.04
C PRO A 39 -16.69 8.67 11.83
N ASN A 40 -17.55 9.07 10.90
CA ASN A 40 -17.13 9.98 9.83
C ASN A 40 -16.69 11.32 10.42
N GLY A 41 -15.61 11.88 9.90
CA GLY A 41 -15.02 13.10 10.45
C GLY A 41 -14.06 12.90 11.63
N ALA A 42 -13.88 11.70 12.18
CA ALA A 42 -12.97 11.42 13.30
C ALA A 42 -11.47 11.55 12.98
N GLY A 43 -11.09 12.06 11.81
CA GLY A 43 -9.70 12.25 11.45
C GLY A 43 -8.99 11.03 10.86
N LYS A 44 -9.65 9.89 10.64
CA LYS A 44 -9.03 8.66 10.09
C LYS A 44 -8.30 8.92 8.78
N THR A 45 -8.94 9.55 7.82
CA THR A 45 -8.34 9.88 6.52
C THR A 45 -7.14 10.83 6.67
N THR A 46 -7.23 11.80 7.58
CA THR A 46 -6.13 12.72 7.90
C THR A 46 -4.94 11.97 8.47
N PHE A 47 -5.19 11.05 9.41
CA PHE A 47 -4.16 10.18 9.97
C PHE A 47 -3.45 9.35 8.88
N TYR A 48 -4.20 8.62 8.05
CA TYR A 48 -3.64 7.85 6.94
C TYR A 48 -2.89 8.71 5.92
N ASN A 49 -3.35 9.94 5.68
CA ASN A 49 -2.66 10.88 4.80
C ASN A 49 -1.33 11.33 5.37
N MET A 50 -1.22 11.52 6.69
CA MET A 50 0.06 11.84 7.34
C MET A 50 1.03 10.66 7.28
N VAL A 51 0.59 9.45 7.63
CA VAL A 51 1.44 8.25 7.61
C VAL A 51 1.92 7.93 6.19
N SER A 52 1.10 8.18 5.16
CA SER A 52 1.48 7.96 3.76
C SER A 52 2.21 9.14 3.10
N GLY A 53 2.49 10.22 3.83
CA GLY A 53 3.20 11.41 3.34
C GLY A 53 2.41 12.31 2.39
N ARG A 54 1.09 12.07 2.26
CA ARG A 54 0.20 12.95 1.47
C ARG A 54 -0.13 14.26 2.18
N MET A 55 0.15 14.30 3.49
CA MET A 55 -0.09 15.46 4.34
C MET A 55 0.99 15.53 5.40
N GLN A 56 1.53 16.71 5.60
CA GLN A 56 2.48 16.94 6.69
C GLN A 56 1.74 17.09 8.02
N PRO A 57 2.21 16.49 9.12
CA PRO A 57 1.71 16.77 10.44
C PRO A 57 2.02 18.23 10.84
N THR A 58 1.27 18.77 11.77
CA THR A 58 1.56 20.06 12.40
C THR A 58 2.56 19.88 13.54
N GLU A 59 2.43 18.76 14.27
CA GLU A 59 3.29 18.40 15.41
C GLU A 59 3.45 16.87 15.46
N GLY A 60 4.46 16.41 16.17
CA GLY A 60 4.74 15.01 16.39
C GLY A 60 5.61 14.39 15.29
N SER A 61 5.85 13.10 15.43
CA SER A 61 6.74 12.34 14.54
C SER A 61 6.19 10.97 14.17
N ILE A 62 6.67 10.46 13.04
CA ILE A 62 6.34 9.15 12.50
C ILE A 62 7.65 8.43 12.17
N THR A 63 7.88 7.28 12.76
CA THR A 63 9.07 6.47 12.55
C THR A 63 8.70 5.10 11.98
N LEU A 64 9.31 4.70 10.88
CA LEU A 64 9.15 3.39 10.24
C LEU A 64 10.46 2.61 10.36
N ASP A 65 10.43 1.46 11.03
CA ASP A 65 11.60 0.58 11.18
C ASP A 65 12.83 1.37 11.67
N GLY A 66 12.63 2.21 12.70
CA GLY A 66 13.65 3.08 13.29
C GLY A 66 14.04 4.32 12.48
N LYS A 67 13.47 4.52 11.29
CA LYS A 67 13.75 5.69 10.44
C LYS A 67 12.64 6.74 10.53
N ASP A 68 13.01 7.98 10.78
CA ASP A 68 12.05 9.09 10.72
C ASP A 68 11.56 9.30 9.28
N ILE A 69 10.23 9.23 9.11
CA ILE A 69 9.53 9.46 7.86
C ILE A 69 8.61 10.68 7.91
N THR A 70 8.68 11.45 8.99
CA THR A 70 7.82 12.62 9.24
C THR A 70 7.93 13.63 8.09
N GLY A 71 6.79 13.94 7.46
CA GLY A 71 6.74 14.92 6.38
C GLY A 71 7.47 14.53 5.09
N LEU A 72 7.99 13.31 4.97
CA LEU A 72 8.56 12.85 3.71
C LEU A 72 7.46 12.73 2.64
N PRO A 73 7.78 13.00 1.37
CA PRO A 73 6.83 12.86 0.28
C PRO A 73 6.48 11.38 0.01
N PRO A 74 5.29 11.09 -0.53
CA PRO A 74 4.77 9.71 -0.71
C PRO A 74 5.72 8.76 -1.43
N HIS A 75 6.41 9.23 -2.48
CA HIS A 75 7.33 8.40 -3.25
C HIS A 75 8.56 7.95 -2.44
N LYS A 76 9.02 8.74 -1.45
CA LYS A 76 10.09 8.33 -0.53
C LYS A 76 9.59 7.33 0.49
N ILE A 77 8.41 7.57 1.06
CA ILE A 77 7.78 6.68 2.05
C ILE A 77 7.48 5.31 1.42
N SER A 78 6.97 5.29 0.18
CA SER A 78 6.73 4.05 -0.55
C SER A 78 8.02 3.24 -0.77
N ARG A 79 9.13 3.89 -1.11
CA ARG A 79 10.44 3.22 -1.25
C ARG A 79 10.99 2.66 0.06
N LEU A 80 10.54 3.18 1.21
CA LEU A 80 10.90 2.65 2.53
C LEU A 80 10.03 1.45 2.94
N GLY A 81 9.01 1.11 2.12
CA GLY A 81 8.19 -0.08 2.31
C GLY A 81 6.80 0.19 2.88
N VAL A 82 6.29 1.42 2.84
CA VAL A 82 4.88 1.70 3.14
C VAL A 82 4.09 1.66 1.85
N SER A 83 3.14 0.75 1.76
CA SER A 83 2.17 0.71 0.68
C SER A 83 0.79 1.07 1.18
N ARG A 84 0.08 1.88 0.41
CA ARG A 84 -1.32 2.21 0.68
C ARG A 84 -2.18 1.63 -0.43
N SER A 85 -3.23 0.88 -0.06
CA SER A 85 -4.24 0.49 -1.03
C SER A 85 -4.97 1.75 -1.50
N PHE A 86 -4.96 1.97 -2.79
CA PHE A 86 -5.74 3.05 -3.40
C PHE A 86 -7.18 2.56 -3.62
N GLN A 87 -8.14 3.49 -3.60
CA GLN A 87 -9.48 3.21 -4.09
C GLN A 87 -9.40 2.69 -5.54
N ILE A 88 -10.24 1.78 -5.91
CA ILE A 88 -10.44 0.95 -7.12
C ILE A 88 -9.86 1.44 -8.48
N ASN A 89 -9.20 2.58 -8.56
CA ASN A 89 -8.78 3.22 -9.81
C ASN A 89 -7.37 2.88 -10.29
N ASN A 90 -6.69 1.91 -9.68
CA ASN A 90 -5.28 1.61 -10.01
C ASN A 90 -5.06 0.26 -10.71
N ILE A 91 -6.13 -0.43 -11.07
CA ILE A 91 -6.03 -1.61 -11.94
C ILE A 91 -5.98 -1.16 -13.41
N PHE A 92 -5.29 -1.91 -14.23
CA PHE A 92 -5.30 -1.77 -15.68
C PHE A 92 -6.46 -2.61 -16.24
N PRO A 93 -7.62 -2.00 -16.55
CA PRO A 93 -8.86 -2.74 -16.82
C PRO A 93 -8.76 -3.64 -18.06
N GLU A 94 -8.01 -3.22 -19.07
CA GLU A 94 -7.83 -3.94 -20.32
C GLU A 94 -6.84 -5.12 -20.22
N MET A 95 -6.00 -5.12 -19.19
CA MET A 95 -5.05 -6.20 -18.92
C MET A 95 -5.73 -7.34 -18.16
N SER A 96 -5.19 -8.54 -18.30
CA SER A 96 -5.61 -9.66 -17.47
C SER A 96 -5.25 -9.45 -15.99
N VAL A 97 -5.90 -10.20 -15.10
CA VAL A 97 -5.61 -10.21 -13.66
C VAL A 97 -4.12 -10.49 -13.40
N GLN A 98 -3.54 -11.44 -14.12
CA GLN A 98 -2.12 -11.79 -13.98
C GLN A 98 -1.22 -10.66 -14.48
N GLU A 99 -1.48 -10.09 -15.65
CA GLU A 99 -0.68 -8.99 -16.22
C GLU A 99 -0.65 -7.76 -15.31
N ASN A 100 -1.76 -7.45 -14.62
CA ASN A 100 -1.81 -6.37 -13.63
C ASN A 100 -0.75 -6.57 -12.53
N VAL A 101 -0.60 -7.79 -12.01
CA VAL A 101 0.39 -8.13 -10.99
C VAL A 101 1.81 -8.12 -11.57
N GLU A 102 1.99 -8.67 -12.79
CA GLU A 102 3.28 -8.73 -13.48
C GLU A 102 3.87 -7.34 -13.75
N VAL A 103 3.03 -6.35 -14.11
CA VAL A 103 3.47 -4.95 -14.29
C VAL A 103 4.08 -4.41 -13.00
N VAL A 104 3.43 -4.64 -11.86
CA VAL A 104 3.92 -4.17 -10.55
C VAL A 104 5.21 -4.89 -10.15
N LEU A 105 5.26 -6.22 -10.31
CA LEU A 105 6.47 -7.00 -10.04
C LEU A 105 7.65 -6.56 -10.92
N SER A 106 7.39 -6.30 -12.21
CA SER A 106 8.42 -5.81 -13.14
C SER A 106 8.98 -4.45 -12.71
N ALA A 107 8.11 -3.55 -12.26
CA ALA A 107 8.51 -2.25 -11.73
C ALA A 107 9.32 -2.39 -10.43
N TYR A 108 8.89 -3.28 -9.53
CA TYR A 108 9.58 -3.57 -8.27
C TYR A 108 11.00 -4.13 -8.50
N HIS A 109 11.15 -5.06 -9.44
CA HIS A 109 12.45 -5.65 -9.83
C HIS A 109 13.32 -4.73 -10.70
N GLY A 110 12.91 -3.48 -10.92
CA GLY A 110 13.72 -2.50 -11.66
C GLY A 110 13.70 -2.64 -13.19
N HIS A 111 12.80 -3.46 -13.74
CA HIS A 111 12.68 -3.72 -15.17
C HIS A 111 11.81 -2.66 -15.90
N SER A 112 11.51 -1.54 -15.27
CA SER A 112 10.56 -0.52 -15.73
C SER A 112 10.88 0.12 -17.11
N ARG A 113 12.14 0.07 -17.58
CA ARG A 113 12.53 0.64 -18.88
C ARG A 113 12.19 -0.24 -20.09
N LYS A 114 11.72 -1.47 -19.90
CA LYS A 114 11.40 -2.42 -20.97
C LYS A 114 9.99 -3.04 -20.80
N LEU A 115 9.06 -2.29 -20.22
CA LEU A 115 7.73 -2.76 -19.82
C LEU A 115 6.93 -3.45 -20.95
N PHE A 116 7.10 -3.04 -22.21
CA PHE A 116 6.34 -3.60 -23.32
C PHE A 116 6.92 -4.87 -23.96
N ASN A 117 8.17 -5.25 -23.63
CA ASN A 117 8.83 -6.41 -24.26
C ASN A 117 9.22 -7.54 -23.29
N ILE A 118 9.03 -7.39 -22.00
CA ILE A 118 9.63 -8.29 -20.98
C ILE A 118 8.61 -9.07 -20.18
N ALA A 119 7.41 -8.56 -19.94
CA ALA A 119 6.39 -9.29 -19.17
C ALA A 119 6.12 -10.67 -19.78
N SER A 120 6.04 -10.77 -21.10
CA SER A 120 5.77 -12.03 -21.82
C SER A 120 6.92 -13.05 -21.85
N ARG A 121 8.13 -12.69 -21.37
CA ARG A 121 9.32 -13.57 -21.43
C ARG A 121 9.97 -13.87 -20.09
N ASN A 122 9.59 -13.22 -19.00
CA ASN A 122 10.19 -13.50 -17.69
C ASN A 122 9.34 -14.50 -16.90
N THR A 123 9.66 -15.78 -17.06
CA THR A 123 8.98 -16.89 -16.37
C THR A 123 8.98 -16.75 -14.84
N GLY A 124 10.00 -16.12 -14.25
CA GLY A 124 10.08 -15.86 -12.81
C GLY A 124 9.02 -14.89 -12.33
N ILE A 125 8.81 -13.78 -13.07
CA ILE A 125 7.76 -12.79 -12.75
C ILE A 125 6.36 -13.42 -12.90
N GLN A 126 6.15 -14.23 -13.94
CA GLN A 126 4.89 -14.91 -14.17
C GLN A 126 4.57 -15.90 -13.03
N GLN A 127 5.56 -16.68 -12.60
CA GLN A 127 5.39 -17.60 -11.48
C GLN A 127 5.09 -16.87 -10.18
N GLU A 128 5.81 -15.77 -9.88
CA GLU A 128 5.58 -14.95 -8.69
C GLU A 128 4.18 -14.32 -8.70
N ALA A 129 3.72 -13.84 -9.86
CA ALA A 129 2.36 -13.30 -10.02
C ALA A 129 1.29 -14.37 -9.73
N VAL A 130 1.43 -15.55 -10.32
CA VAL A 130 0.48 -16.68 -10.09
C VAL A 130 0.48 -17.10 -8.63
N GLU A 131 1.63 -17.16 -7.96
CA GLU A 131 1.73 -17.47 -6.54
C GLU A 131 0.97 -16.45 -5.67
N LEU A 132 1.09 -15.15 -5.96
CA LEU A 132 0.35 -14.12 -5.24
C LEU A 132 -1.16 -14.25 -5.44
N LEU A 133 -1.60 -14.47 -6.69
CA LEU A 133 -3.01 -14.67 -7.00
C LEU A 133 -3.57 -15.92 -6.30
N LYS A 134 -2.81 -17.02 -6.26
CA LYS A 134 -3.18 -18.25 -5.57
C LYS A 134 -3.34 -18.04 -4.06
N ARG A 135 -2.43 -17.29 -3.42
CA ARG A 135 -2.56 -16.94 -1.99
C ARG A 135 -3.83 -16.17 -1.66
N LEU A 136 -4.35 -15.42 -2.62
CA LEU A 136 -5.58 -14.64 -2.48
C LEU A 136 -6.82 -15.37 -3.02
N GLY A 137 -6.69 -16.58 -3.56
CA GLY A 137 -7.78 -17.40 -4.05
C GLY A 137 -8.42 -16.93 -5.36
N ILE A 138 -7.70 -16.11 -6.15
CA ILE A 138 -8.18 -15.57 -7.44
C ILE A 138 -7.34 -16.03 -8.65
N ASP A 139 -6.53 -17.05 -8.49
CA ASP A 139 -5.70 -17.61 -9.57
C ASP A 139 -6.51 -18.23 -10.73
N SER A 140 -7.73 -18.67 -10.46
CA SER A 140 -8.68 -19.11 -11.50
C SER A 140 -9.06 -17.99 -12.47
N LEU A 141 -8.96 -16.73 -12.05
CA LEU A 141 -9.29 -15.54 -12.84
C LEU A 141 -8.09 -14.98 -13.61
N LYS A 142 -6.90 -15.57 -13.49
CA LYS A 142 -5.63 -14.99 -13.96
C LYS A 142 -5.61 -14.56 -15.43
N HIS A 143 -6.35 -15.25 -16.30
CA HIS A 143 -6.44 -14.93 -17.72
C HIS A 143 -7.63 -14.05 -18.10
N GLN A 144 -8.51 -13.72 -17.15
CA GLN A 144 -9.62 -12.81 -17.40
C GLN A 144 -9.15 -11.37 -17.37
N ARG A 145 -9.77 -10.51 -18.19
CA ARG A 145 -9.54 -9.06 -18.15
C ARG A 145 -10.03 -8.50 -16.80
N ALA A 146 -9.27 -7.56 -16.24
CA ALA A 146 -9.62 -6.99 -14.95
C ALA A 146 -10.92 -6.17 -14.96
N GLU A 147 -11.37 -5.70 -16.13
CA GLU A 147 -12.66 -4.99 -16.25
C GLU A 147 -13.87 -5.87 -15.96
N VAL A 148 -13.81 -7.18 -16.30
CA VAL A 148 -14.98 -8.10 -16.24
C VAL A 148 -15.12 -8.87 -14.94
N ILE A 149 -14.09 -8.88 -14.07
CA ILE A 149 -14.18 -9.59 -12.78
C ILE A 149 -15.05 -8.82 -11.80
N SER A 150 -15.55 -9.52 -10.76
CA SER A 150 -16.42 -8.92 -9.74
C SER A 150 -15.72 -7.80 -8.96
N TYR A 151 -16.52 -6.93 -8.29
CA TYR A 151 -15.97 -5.89 -7.42
C TYR A 151 -15.09 -6.46 -6.29
N GLY A 152 -15.50 -7.58 -5.69
CA GLY A 152 -14.72 -8.26 -4.65
C GLY A 152 -13.39 -8.76 -5.17
N ASP A 153 -13.38 -9.36 -6.38
CA ASP A 153 -12.15 -9.85 -7.01
C ASP A 153 -11.23 -8.71 -7.43
N LYS A 154 -11.78 -7.57 -7.88
CA LYS A 154 -11.01 -6.34 -8.13
C LYS A 154 -10.29 -5.88 -6.86
N ARG A 155 -10.95 -5.96 -5.71
CA ARG A 155 -10.33 -5.60 -4.44
C ARG A 155 -9.20 -6.56 -4.05
N LEU A 156 -9.38 -7.86 -4.30
CA LEU A 156 -8.31 -8.86 -4.10
C LEU A 156 -7.14 -8.64 -5.07
N LEU A 157 -7.42 -8.27 -6.32
CA LEU A 157 -6.38 -7.91 -7.29
C LEU A 157 -5.57 -6.68 -6.84
N GLU A 158 -6.21 -5.63 -6.32
CA GLU A 158 -5.52 -4.48 -5.74
C GLU A 158 -4.60 -4.91 -4.59
N ILE A 159 -5.07 -5.79 -3.72
CA ILE A 159 -4.26 -6.33 -2.63
C ILE A 159 -3.06 -7.12 -3.18
N ALA A 160 -3.26 -7.94 -4.22
CA ALA A 160 -2.16 -8.65 -4.89
C ALA A 160 -1.09 -7.67 -5.41
N MET A 161 -1.51 -6.60 -6.08
CA MET A 161 -0.61 -5.57 -6.61
C MET A 161 0.15 -4.85 -5.48
N VAL A 162 -0.51 -4.57 -4.36
CA VAL A 162 0.16 -4.00 -3.18
C VAL A 162 1.20 -4.98 -2.62
N LEU A 163 0.84 -6.25 -2.43
CA LEU A 163 1.75 -7.27 -1.91
C LEU A 163 2.93 -7.56 -2.83
N ALA A 164 2.76 -7.39 -4.15
CA ALA A 164 3.83 -7.50 -5.14
C ALA A 164 4.99 -6.52 -4.89
N THR A 165 4.76 -5.40 -4.23
CA THR A 165 5.80 -4.45 -3.83
C THR A 165 6.55 -4.86 -2.56
N ARG A 166 6.23 -6.01 -1.95
CA ARG A 166 6.80 -6.53 -0.70
C ARG A 166 6.85 -5.48 0.42
N PRO A 167 5.73 -4.85 0.76
CA PRO A 167 5.72 -3.76 1.72
C PRO A 167 6.03 -4.24 3.14
N LYS A 168 6.65 -3.37 3.95
CA LYS A 168 6.84 -3.56 5.39
C LYS A 168 5.56 -3.20 6.17
N LEU A 169 4.81 -2.21 5.66
CA LEU A 169 3.55 -1.72 6.23
C LEU A 169 2.53 -1.52 5.11
N VAL A 170 1.33 -2.06 5.30
CA VAL A 170 0.20 -1.88 4.39
C VAL A 170 -0.87 -1.05 5.09
N LEU A 171 -1.32 0.02 4.45
CA LEU A 171 -2.45 0.84 4.85
C LEU A 171 -3.65 0.51 3.95
N LEU A 172 -4.69 -0.11 4.49
CA LEU A 172 -5.88 -0.57 3.76
C LEU A 172 -7.08 0.39 3.95
#